data_d45ba2d1f5a213782cba21abd6a6649d
#
_entry.id   d45ba2d1f5a213782cba21abd6a6649d
#
_cell.length_a   1.000
_cell.length_b   1.000
_cell.length_c   1.000
_cell.angle_alpha   90.00
_cell.angle_beta   90.00
_cell.angle_gamma   90.00
#
_symmetry.space_group_name_H-M   'P 1'
#
loop_
_entity.id
_entity.type
_entity.pdbx_description
1 polymer ?
#
loop_
_entity_poly.entity_id
_entity_poly.type
_entity_poly.pdbx_seq_one_letter_code
_entity_poly.pdbx_strand_id
1 'polypeptide(L)'
;MTSAKQWADNIAVVTDAAAKAAGQGCQLLCLPEVAGMMNREAIASGTALQPPAQDPFIHACQGLAQSHRLWIQAGSTPVLGIDGRARNHAVLISDQGDIVARYDKIHLFDIQLDGQAPTGESDRYGAGAQAVLAKTPWGPWGLSICYDVRFPALYRAYAQAGARLLFVPSAFTVPTGRAHWEVLLRARAIENGAWVIAAAQVGKHEDGRKTWGHGMVISPWGDVVLDQGDAGPTTDLVQIDLTLADAARRQLPSLSHDRSFGLIGA
;
A
#
# COMPACT_ATOMS: atom_id res chain seq x y z
N MET A 1 11.15 -3.51 4.27
CA MET A 1 10.83 -4.74 5.02
C MET A 1 11.06 -5.93 4.11
N THR A 2 11.50 -7.09 4.66
CA THR A 2 11.56 -8.38 3.96
C THR A 2 10.69 -9.35 4.74
N SER A 3 9.41 -9.46 4.38
CA SER A 3 8.45 -10.26 5.15
C SER A 3 8.76 -11.75 5.09
N ALA A 4 8.64 -12.39 6.25
CA ALA A 4 8.78 -13.82 6.48
C ALA A 4 7.47 -14.58 6.22
N LYS A 5 7.52 -15.92 6.26
CA LYS A 5 6.35 -16.81 6.12
C LYS A 5 5.44 -16.81 7.35
N GLN A 6 5.91 -16.39 8.52
CA GLN A 6 5.18 -16.46 9.79
C GLN A 6 4.80 -15.08 10.30
N TRP A 7 3.60 -14.91 10.83
CA TRP A 7 3.15 -13.65 11.44
C TRP A 7 4.07 -13.19 12.57
N ALA A 8 4.53 -14.11 13.42
CA ALA A 8 5.32 -13.76 14.60
C ALA A 8 6.62 -13.02 14.26
N ASP A 9 7.32 -13.47 13.21
CA ASP A 9 8.56 -12.84 12.74
C ASP A 9 8.31 -11.44 12.19
N ASN A 10 7.22 -11.28 11.44
CA ASN A 10 6.83 -10.00 10.88
C ASN A 10 6.35 -9.02 11.96
N ILE A 11 5.60 -9.51 12.95
CA ILE A 11 5.14 -8.71 14.09
C ILE A 11 6.35 -8.17 14.88
N ALA A 12 7.40 -8.98 15.10
CA ALA A 12 8.62 -8.53 15.75
C ALA A 12 9.26 -7.35 15.00
N VAL A 13 9.41 -7.46 13.67
CA VAL A 13 9.97 -6.39 12.82
C VAL A 13 9.12 -5.12 12.90
N VAL A 14 7.79 -5.26 12.88
CA VAL A 14 6.88 -4.10 12.95
C VAL A 14 6.89 -3.47 14.34
N THR A 15 7.07 -4.26 15.40
CA THR A 15 7.21 -3.75 16.77
C THR A 15 8.43 -2.84 16.88
N ASP A 16 9.57 -3.26 16.38
CA ASP A 16 10.79 -2.45 16.36
C ASP A 16 10.62 -1.17 15.53
N ALA A 17 9.97 -1.29 14.35
CA ALA A 17 9.70 -0.15 13.50
C ALA A 17 8.75 0.87 14.17
N ALA A 18 7.72 0.41 14.87
CA ALA A 18 6.78 1.27 15.59
C ALA A 18 7.46 1.99 16.76
N ALA A 19 8.28 1.28 17.54
CA ALA A 19 9.05 1.88 18.61
C ALA A 19 10.03 2.94 18.09
N LYS A 20 10.74 2.66 17.00
CA LYS A 20 11.65 3.63 16.33
C LYS A 20 10.88 4.86 15.84
N ALA A 21 9.77 4.67 15.14
CA ALA A 21 8.95 5.76 14.61
C ALA A 21 8.41 6.64 15.75
N ALA A 22 7.86 6.05 16.80
CA ALA A 22 7.36 6.78 17.97
C ALA A 22 8.46 7.55 18.69
N GLY A 23 9.64 6.92 18.90
CA GLY A 23 10.81 7.56 19.52
C GLY A 23 11.34 8.76 18.74
N GLN A 24 11.01 8.86 17.45
CA GLN A 24 11.39 9.98 16.56
C GLN A 24 10.24 10.98 16.36
N GLY A 25 9.11 10.83 17.09
CA GLY A 25 7.98 11.75 17.01
C GLY A 25 7.13 11.62 15.74
N CYS A 26 7.19 10.48 15.04
CA CYS A 26 6.33 10.24 13.88
C CYS A 26 4.86 10.16 14.29
N GLN A 27 3.98 10.62 13.40
CA GLN A 27 2.53 10.53 13.56
C GLN A 27 1.94 9.33 12.81
N LEU A 28 2.63 8.80 11.80
CA LEU A 28 2.17 7.73 10.93
C LEU A 28 3.32 6.76 10.61
N LEU A 29 3.08 5.46 10.74
CA LEU A 29 3.92 4.38 10.23
C LEU A 29 3.25 3.74 9.01
N CYS A 30 3.99 3.56 7.91
CA CYS A 30 3.52 2.90 6.70
C CYS A 30 4.29 1.61 6.46
N LEU A 31 3.56 0.50 6.32
CA LEU A 31 4.11 -0.84 6.07
C LEU A 31 3.84 -1.27 4.61
N PRO A 32 4.64 -2.20 4.05
CA PRO A 32 4.47 -2.65 2.67
C PRO A 32 3.35 -3.69 2.48
N GLU A 33 3.05 -4.04 1.24
CA GLU A 33 2.15 -5.15 0.89
C GLU A 33 2.64 -6.46 1.52
N VAL A 34 1.70 -7.32 1.94
CA VAL A 34 1.94 -8.61 2.62
C VAL A 34 2.90 -8.52 3.81
N ALA A 35 2.87 -7.37 4.51
CA ALA A 35 3.63 -7.16 5.74
C ALA A 35 3.28 -8.19 6.82
N GLY A 36 2.03 -8.63 6.88
CA GLY A 36 1.58 -9.64 7.85
C GLY A 36 2.15 -11.02 7.58
N MET A 37 2.13 -11.48 6.34
CA MET A 37 2.62 -12.81 5.99
C MET A 37 2.92 -12.90 4.49
N MET A 38 4.13 -13.34 4.13
CA MET A 38 4.51 -13.64 2.75
C MET A 38 4.71 -15.15 2.56
N ASN A 39 3.61 -15.89 2.35
CA ASN A 39 3.61 -17.36 2.27
C ASN A 39 2.62 -17.85 1.22
N ARG A 40 3.10 -18.14 0.01
CA ARG A 40 2.26 -18.58 -1.12
C ARG A 40 1.52 -19.89 -0.83
N GLU A 41 2.15 -20.82 -0.14
CA GLU A 41 1.58 -22.15 0.16
C GLU A 41 0.42 -22.03 1.16
N ALA A 42 0.62 -21.27 2.24
CA ALA A 42 -0.42 -21.04 3.23
C ALA A 42 -1.63 -20.27 2.65
N ILE A 43 -1.38 -19.32 1.77
CA ILE A 43 -2.43 -18.56 1.08
C ILE A 43 -3.21 -19.48 0.12
N ALA A 44 -2.51 -20.29 -0.68
CA ALA A 44 -3.15 -21.20 -1.63
C ALA A 44 -4.00 -22.29 -0.95
N SER A 45 -3.54 -22.82 0.19
CA SER A 45 -4.28 -23.83 0.97
C SER A 45 -5.40 -23.23 1.81
N GLY A 46 -5.34 -21.94 2.14
CA GLY A 46 -6.27 -21.26 3.06
C GLY A 46 -6.17 -21.72 4.52
N THR A 47 -5.35 -22.72 4.82
CA THR A 47 -5.33 -23.38 6.13
C THR A 47 -4.78 -22.52 7.27
N ALA A 48 -3.97 -21.51 6.97
CA ALA A 48 -3.40 -20.59 7.96
C ALA A 48 -4.13 -19.23 8.03
N LEU A 49 -5.11 -18.98 7.14
CA LEU A 49 -5.77 -17.68 7.08
C LEU A 49 -6.85 -17.55 8.15
N GLN A 50 -6.93 -16.36 8.74
CA GLN A 50 -7.96 -15.99 9.68
C GLN A 50 -8.86 -14.89 9.09
N PRO A 51 -10.15 -14.81 9.49
CA PRO A 51 -10.96 -13.63 9.19
C PRO A 51 -10.28 -12.35 9.70
N PRO A 52 -10.50 -11.19 9.07
CA PRO A 52 -9.83 -9.93 9.47
C PRO A 52 -9.93 -9.59 10.95
N ALA A 53 -11.08 -9.95 11.59
CA ALA A 53 -11.30 -9.71 13.02
C ALA A 53 -10.52 -10.65 13.94
N GLN A 54 -9.84 -11.65 13.43
CA GLN A 54 -9.05 -12.64 14.17
C GLN A 54 -7.59 -12.68 13.69
N ASP A 55 -7.22 -11.86 12.72
CA ASP A 55 -5.87 -11.85 12.16
C ASP A 55 -4.84 -11.34 13.18
N PRO A 56 -3.82 -12.15 13.53
CA PRO A 56 -2.85 -11.80 14.57
C PRO A 56 -2.03 -10.55 14.24
N PHE A 57 -1.75 -10.31 12.96
CA PHE A 57 -0.97 -9.17 12.52
C PHE A 57 -1.75 -7.86 12.68
N ILE A 58 -3.05 -7.87 12.30
CA ILE A 58 -3.93 -6.72 12.49
C ILE A 58 -4.06 -6.38 13.98
N HIS A 59 -4.29 -7.39 14.84
CA HIS A 59 -4.36 -7.19 16.30
C HIS A 59 -3.06 -6.62 16.87
N ALA A 60 -1.91 -7.13 16.42
CA ALA A 60 -0.62 -6.59 16.86
C ALA A 60 -0.46 -5.12 16.44
N CYS A 61 -0.80 -4.77 15.19
CA CYS A 61 -0.76 -3.40 14.72
C CYS A 61 -1.70 -2.47 15.53
N GLN A 62 -2.89 -2.93 15.92
CA GLN A 62 -3.81 -2.17 16.77
C GLN A 62 -3.19 -1.90 18.16
N GLY A 63 -2.60 -2.91 18.77
CA GLY A 63 -1.90 -2.76 20.05
C GLY A 63 -0.71 -1.80 19.98
N LEU A 64 0.10 -1.89 18.92
CA LEU A 64 1.22 -0.99 18.68
C LEU A 64 0.76 0.46 18.45
N ALA A 65 -0.28 0.65 17.64
CA ALA A 65 -0.85 1.96 17.37
C ALA A 65 -1.29 2.65 18.68
N GLN A 66 -2.04 1.93 19.52
CA GLN A 66 -2.50 2.43 20.82
C GLN A 66 -1.35 2.70 21.79
N SER A 67 -0.41 1.76 21.93
CA SER A 67 0.70 1.87 22.88
C SER A 67 1.65 3.02 22.55
N HIS A 68 1.88 3.28 21.27
CA HIS A 68 2.80 4.30 20.80
C HIS A 68 2.12 5.61 20.39
N ARG A 69 0.77 5.68 20.43
CA ARG A 69 -0.03 6.81 19.92
C ARG A 69 0.36 7.16 18.48
N LEU A 70 0.44 6.13 17.63
CA LEU A 70 0.94 6.18 16.28
C LEU A 70 -0.13 5.68 15.32
N TRP A 71 -0.51 6.45 14.32
CA TRP A 71 -1.31 5.93 13.21
C TRP A 71 -0.51 4.88 12.46
N ILE A 72 -1.15 3.77 12.05
CA ILE A 72 -0.49 2.72 11.28
C ILE A 72 -1.29 2.42 10.02
N GLN A 73 -0.70 2.67 8.86
CA GLN A 73 -1.11 2.05 7.61
C GLN A 73 -0.40 0.69 7.56
N ALA A 74 -1.11 -0.39 7.85
CA ALA A 74 -0.55 -1.71 8.13
C ALA A 74 -0.09 -2.48 6.88
N GLY A 75 0.13 -1.76 5.76
CA GLY A 75 0.47 -2.41 4.49
C GLY A 75 -0.67 -3.29 4.02
N SER A 76 -0.43 -4.59 4.00
CA SER A 76 -1.50 -5.57 3.89
C SER A 76 -1.13 -6.91 4.54
N THR A 77 -2.13 -7.74 4.77
CA THR A 77 -1.99 -9.13 5.22
C THR A 77 -3.00 -10.02 4.47
N PRO A 78 -2.67 -11.29 4.17
CA PRO A 78 -3.64 -12.22 3.63
C PRO A 78 -4.62 -12.63 4.72
N VAL A 79 -5.92 -12.45 4.47
CA VAL A 79 -7.00 -12.84 5.39
C VAL A 79 -8.01 -13.74 4.69
N LEU A 80 -8.83 -14.46 5.45
CA LEU A 80 -9.94 -15.25 4.94
C LEU A 80 -11.15 -14.37 4.69
N GLY A 81 -11.59 -14.27 3.44
CA GLY A 81 -12.83 -13.60 3.06
C GLY A 81 -14.07 -14.41 3.41
N ILE A 82 -15.23 -13.75 3.42
CA ILE A 82 -16.53 -14.38 3.76
C ILE A 82 -16.97 -15.45 2.76
N ASP A 83 -16.43 -15.42 1.55
CA ASP A 83 -16.67 -16.41 0.47
C ASP A 83 -15.65 -17.58 0.52
N GLY A 84 -14.82 -17.66 1.56
CA GLY A 84 -13.80 -18.67 1.73
C GLY A 84 -12.51 -18.46 0.90
N ARG A 85 -12.43 -17.37 0.11
CA ARG A 85 -11.22 -17.04 -0.64
C ARG A 85 -10.32 -16.10 0.16
N ALA A 86 -9.02 -16.18 -0.03
CA ALA A 86 -8.10 -15.21 0.54
C ALA A 86 -8.39 -13.79 0.02
N ARG A 87 -8.12 -12.79 0.83
CA ARG A 87 -8.07 -11.36 0.44
C ARG A 87 -6.69 -10.80 0.74
N ASN A 88 -6.17 -9.99 -0.15
CA ASN A 88 -5.02 -9.13 0.12
C ASN A 88 -5.58 -7.86 0.77
N HIS A 89 -5.53 -7.82 2.12
CA HIS A 89 -6.33 -6.93 2.96
C HIS A 89 -5.46 -5.89 3.65
N ALA A 90 -5.76 -4.61 3.43
CA ALA A 90 -5.13 -3.48 4.09
C ALA A 90 -6.04 -2.85 5.14
N VAL A 91 -5.43 -2.36 6.22
CA VAL A 91 -6.13 -1.57 7.23
C VAL A 91 -5.37 -0.29 7.54
N LEU A 92 -6.11 0.78 7.81
CA LEU A 92 -5.61 1.99 8.44
C LEU A 92 -6.11 2.03 9.87
N ILE A 93 -5.19 2.20 10.82
CA ILE A 93 -5.43 2.13 12.26
C ILE A 93 -5.11 3.50 12.85
N SER A 94 -6.00 4.03 13.69
CA SER A 94 -5.79 5.28 14.42
C SER A 94 -4.79 5.11 15.57
N ASP A 95 -4.32 6.22 16.13
CA ASP A 95 -3.48 6.27 17.33
C ASP A 95 -4.17 5.78 18.61
N GLN A 96 -5.48 5.49 18.55
CA GLN A 96 -6.24 4.84 19.62
C GLN A 96 -6.36 3.32 19.43
N GLY A 97 -5.81 2.76 18.33
CA GLY A 97 -5.91 1.35 17.97
C GLY A 97 -7.19 0.99 17.20
N ASP A 98 -8.00 1.97 16.82
CA ASP A 98 -9.24 1.73 16.07
C ASP A 98 -8.95 1.56 14.58
N ILE A 99 -9.56 0.56 13.94
CA ILE A 99 -9.51 0.41 12.49
C ILE A 99 -10.47 1.42 11.86
N VAL A 100 -9.92 2.44 11.22
CA VAL A 100 -10.69 3.53 10.58
C VAL A 100 -11.03 3.27 9.11
N ALA A 101 -10.29 2.38 8.46
CA ALA A 101 -10.57 1.95 7.09
C ALA A 101 -10.04 0.53 6.81
N ARG A 102 -10.74 -0.19 5.92
CA ARG A 102 -10.35 -1.51 5.40
C ARG A 102 -10.43 -1.48 3.89
N TYR A 103 -9.47 -2.12 3.23
CA TYR A 103 -9.43 -2.18 1.79
C TYR A 103 -8.98 -3.57 1.33
N ASP A 104 -9.72 -4.20 0.45
CA ASP A 104 -9.31 -5.40 -0.26
C ASP A 104 -8.78 -5.01 -1.64
N LYS A 105 -7.62 -5.52 -2.01
CA LYS A 105 -7.00 -5.25 -3.31
C LYS A 105 -7.97 -5.51 -4.46
N ILE A 106 -8.22 -4.49 -5.28
CA ILE A 106 -9.17 -4.57 -6.39
C ILE A 106 -8.53 -5.28 -7.58
N HIS A 107 -7.34 -4.85 -7.99
CA HIS A 107 -6.68 -5.36 -9.20
C HIS A 107 -5.63 -6.39 -8.82
N LEU A 108 -5.88 -7.65 -9.21
CA LEU A 108 -5.00 -8.78 -8.94
C LEU A 108 -3.89 -8.87 -10.00
N PHE A 109 -2.69 -9.27 -9.56
CA PHE A 109 -1.49 -9.30 -10.40
C PHE A 109 -1.43 -10.61 -11.21
N ASP A 110 -2.20 -10.65 -12.30
CA ASP A 110 -2.22 -11.74 -13.26
C ASP A 110 -1.45 -11.31 -14.50
N ILE A 111 -0.22 -11.81 -14.65
CA ILE A 111 0.67 -11.40 -15.74
C ILE A 111 1.42 -12.56 -16.35
N GLN A 112 1.82 -12.37 -17.59
CA GLN A 112 2.76 -13.20 -18.33
C GLN A 112 3.93 -12.32 -18.77
N LEU A 113 5.13 -12.58 -18.24
CA LEU A 113 6.35 -11.95 -18.74
C LEU A 113 7.09 -12.92 -19.64
N ASP A 114 7.73 -12.42 -20.71
CA ASP A 114 8.50 -13.21 -21.63
C ASP A 114 9.59 -14.02 -20.90
N GLY A 115 9.65 -15.32 -21.18
CA GLY A 115 10.60 -16.23 -20.57
C GLY A 115 10.35 -16.58 -19.09
N GLN A 116 9.21 -16.19 -18.52
CA GLN A 116 8.82 -16.53 -17.14
C GLN A 116 7.53 -17.32 -17.10
N ALA A 117 7.34 -18.11 -16.03
CA ALA A 117 6.05 -18.76 -15.78
C ALA A 117 4.97 -17.70 -15.50
N PRO A 118 3.71 -17.92 -15.92
CA PRO A 118 2.59 -17.05 -15.59
C PRO A 118 2.48 -16.81 -14.08
N THR A 119 2.14 -15.58 -13.71
CA THR A 119 1.82 -15.25 -12.32
C THR A 119 0.33 -14.96 -12.24
N GLY A 120 -0.43 -15.82 -11.54
CA GLY A 120 -1.85 -15.65 -11.26
C GLY A 120 -2.05 -15.34 -9.77
N GLU A 121 -2.25 -14.07 -9.43
CA GLU A 121 -2.67 -13.71 -8.07
C GLU A 121 -4.12 -14.14 -7.84
N SER A 122 -4.96 -14.10 -8.88
CA SER A 122 -6.36 -14.52 -8.86
C SER A 122 -6.55 -16.02 -8.59
N ASP A 123 -5.53 -16.85 -8.79
CA ASP A 123 -5.57 -18.28 -8.41
C ASP A 123 -5.69 -18.44 -6.87
N ARG A 124 -5.23 -17.46 -6.10
CA ARG A 124 -5.14 -17.52 -4.64
C ARG A 124 -6.04 -16.51 -3.94
N TYR A 125 -6.19 -15.34 -4.51
CA TYR A 125 -6.94 -14.24 -3.91
C TYR A 125 -8.25 -13.97 -4.64
N GLY A 126 -9.27 -13.56 -3.90
CA GLY A 126 -10.45 -12.91 -4.44
C GLY A 126 -10.21 -11.41 -4.54
N ALA A 127 -10.68 -10.78 -5.61
CA ALA A 127 -10.62 -9.34 -5.80
C ALA A 127 -11.55 -8.59 -4.85
N GLY A 128 -11.13 -7.41 -4.40
CA GLY A 128 -12.01 -6.41 -3.80
C GLY A 128 -12.90 -5.75 -4.86
N ALA A 129 -13.93 -5.05 -4.40
CA ALA A 129 -14.89 -4.40 -5.29
C ALA A 129 -15.10 -2.91 -4.98
N GLN A 130 -14.43 -2.38 -3.96
CA GLN A 130 -14.72 -1.02 -3.47
C GLN A 130 -13.45 -0.19 -3.34
N ALA A 131 -13.47 1.01 -3.91
CA ALA A 131 -12.53 2.06 -3.61
C ALA A 131 -12.82 2.63 -2.20
N VAL A 132 -11.77 2.85 -1.40
CA VAL A 132 -11.92 3.26 0.01
C VAL A 132 -11.16 4.54 0.29
N LEU A 133 -11.88 5.54 0.79
CA LEU A 133 -11.32 6.75 1.38
C LEU A 133 -11.38 6.64 2.91
N ALA A 134 -10.22 6.68 3.54
CA ALA A 134 -10.13 6.75 4.99
C ALA A 134 -10.37 8.18 5.47
N LYS A 135 -11.25 8.35 6.45
CA LYS A 135 -11.46 9.63 7.14
C LYS A 135 -10.41 9.78 8.24
N THR A 136 -9.60 10.81 8.18
CA THR A 136 -8.55 11.08 9.18
C THR A 136 -8.63 12.52 9.66
N PRO A 137 -7.97 12.88 10.79
CA PRO A 137 -7.89 14.28 11.24
C PRO A 137 -7.24 15.22 10.22
N TRP A 138 -6.44 14.68 9.30
CA TRP A 138 -5.76 15.44 8.25
C TRP A 138 -6.53 15.47 6.92
N GLY A 139 -7.75 14.98 6.89
CA GLY A 139 -8.58 14.86 5.70
C GLY A 139 -8.65 13.44 5.13
N PRO A 140 -9.30 13.26 3.96
CA PRO A 140 -9.44 11.93 3.36
C PRO A 140 -8.13 11.42 2.74
N TRP A 141 -7.83 10.13 2.95
CA TRP A 141 -6.69 9.42 2.37
C TRP A 141 -7.15 8.24 1.52
N GLY A 142 -6.56 8.05 0.34
CA GLY A 142 -6.90 6.97 -0.59
C GLY A 142 -6.09 5.69 -0.31
N LEU A 143 -6.78 4.55 -0.21
CA LEU A 143 -6.15 3.24 -0.01
C LEU A 143 -6.05 2.48 -1.33
N SER A 144 -4.91 1.88 -1.58
CA SER A 144 -4.68 0.94 -2.69
C SER A 144 -3.60 -0.08 -2.29
N ILE A 145 -3.37 -1.08 -3.13
CA ILE A 145 -2.30 -2.07 -2.92
C ILE A 145 -1.62 -2.37 -4.27
N CYS A 146 -0.32 -2.07 -4.36
CA CYS A 146 0.62 -2.59 -5.35
C CYS A 146 0.14 -2.45 -6.80
N TYR A 147 -0.40 -3.51 -7.40
CA TYR A 147 -0.83 -3.55 -8.79
C TYR A 147 -1.91 -2.52 -9.14
N ASP A 148 -2.69 -2.08 -8.14
CA ASP A 148 -3.66 -0.98 -8.28
C ASP A 148 -3.01 0.28 -8.87
N VAL A 149 -1.70 0.50 -8.66
CA VAL A 149 -0.97 1.65 -9.19
C VAL A 149 -1.06 1.78 -10.72
N ARG A 150 -1.35 0.69 -11.43
CA ARG A 150 -1.51 0.70 -12.90
C ARG A 150 -2.88 1.20 -13.38
N PHE A 151 -3.82 1.43 -12.47
CA PHE A 151 -5.20 1.79 -12.79
C PHE A 151 -5.50 3.23 -12.38
N PRO A 152 -5.25 4.22 -13.27
CA PRO A 152 -5.34 5.64 -12.93
C PRO A 152 -6.73 6.08 -12.48
N ALA A 153 -7.79 5.42 -12.96
CA ALA A 153 -9.17 5.75 -12.61
C ALA A 153 -9.45 5.67 -11.10
N LEU A 154 -8.84 4.69 -10.39
CA LEU A 154 -8.95 4.55 -8.95
C LEU A 154 -8.42 5.79 -8.21
N TYR A 155 -7.22 6.23 -8.57
CA TYR A 155 -6.55 7.38 -7.96
C TYR A 155 -7.24 8.69 -8.30
N ARG A 156 -7.73 8.80 -9.55
CA ARG A 156 -8.51 9.94 -10.01
C ARG A 156 -9.79 10.10 -9.18
N ALA A 157 -10.52 9.00 -8.94
CA ALA A 157 -11.71 9.00 -8.11
C ALA A 157 -11.39 9.45 -6.66
N TYR A 158 -10.29 8.99 -6.07
CA TYR A 158 -9.85 9.43 -4.76
C TYR A 158 -9.54 10.93 -4.71
N ALA A 159 -8.79 11.42 -5.70
CA ALA A 159 -8.41 12.83 -5.74
C ALA A 159 -9.61 13.76 -5.95
N GLN A 160 -10.57 13.38 -6.81
CA GLN A 160 -11.83 14.09 -7.02
C GLN A 160 -12.70 14.10 -5.76
N ALA A 161 -12.63 13.04 -4.94
CA ALA A 161 -13.27 12.97 -3.63
C ALA A 161 -12.46 13.65 -2.51
N GLY A 162 -11.39 14.39 -2.84
CA GLY A 162 -10.63 15.25 -1.93
C GLY A 162 -9.41 14.61 -1.27
N ALA A 163 -9.01 13.39 -1.63
CA ALA A 163 -7.82 12.78 -1.06
C ALA A 163 -6.56 13.56 -1.42
N ARG A 164 -5.77 13.96 -0.40
CA ARG A 164 -4.48 14.63 -0.56
C ARG A 164 -3.28 13.70 -0.37
N LEU A 165 -3.54 12.48 0.11
CA LEU A 165 -2.56 11.43 0.34
C LEU A 165 -3.09 10.10 -0.19
N LEU A 166 -2.23 9.37 -0.90
CA LEU A 166 -2.52 8.09 -1.55
C LEU A 166 -1.51 7.05 -1.09
N PHE A 167 -1.98 5.92 -0.57
CA PHE A 167 -1.10 4.82 -0.16
C PHE A 167 -1.00 3.76 -1.26
N VAL A 168 0.24 3.28 -1.47
CA VAL A 168 0.57 2.22 -2.44
C VAL A 168 1.54 1.21 -1.81
N PRO A 169 1.17 0.55 -0.69
CA PRO A 169 2.00 -0.53 -0.14
C PRO A 169 2.23 -1.61 -1.20
N SER A 170 3.47 -2.10 -1.35
CA SER A 170 3.82 -2.90 -2.51
C SER A 170 4.85 -4.01 -2.26
N ALA A 171 4.76 -5.05 -3.09
CA ALA A 171 5.74 -6.11 -3.24
C ALA A 171 6.05 -6.33 -4.74
N PHE A 172 6.49 -5.28 -5.42
CA PHE A 172 6.79 -5.30 -6.86
C PHE A 172 7.88 -6.29 -7.20
N THR A 173 7.72 -7.01 -8.32
CA THR A 173 8.77 -7.88 -8.85
C THR A 173 9.94 -7.04 -9.39
N VAL A 174 11.16 -7.58 -9.35
CA VAL A 174 12.36 -6.87 -9.80
C VAL A 174 12.25 -6.37 -11.25
N PRO A 175 11.79 -7.19 -12.25
CA PRO A 175 11.70 -6.71 -13.63
C PRO A 175 10.73 -5.54 -13.81
N THR A 176 9.53 -5.66 -13.25
CA THR A 176 8.50 -4.61 -13.39
C THR A 176 8.79 -3.40 -12.49
N GLY A 177 9.45 -3.61 -11.36
CA GLY A 177 9.88 -2.54 -10.48
C GLY A 177 10.89 -1.62 -11.16
N ARG A 178 11.96 -2.21 -11.69
CA ARG A 178 13.01 -1.47 -12.42
C ARG A 178 12.46 -0.64 -13.58
N ALA A 179 11.48 -1.17 -14.30
CA ALA A 179 10.97 -0.53 -15.52
C ALA A 179 9.86 0.51 -15.23
N HIS A 180 9.04 0.31 -14.18
CA HIS A 180 7.76 1.02 -14.08
C HIS A 180 7.51 1.71 -12.74
N TRP A 181 8.17 1.30 -11.64
CA TRP A 181 7.77 1.65 -10.28
C TRP A 181 7.75 3.16 -10.04
N GLU A 182 8.90 3.81 -10.18
CA GLU A 182 9.04 5.26 -9.98
C GLU A 182 8.12 6.04 -10.91
N VAL A 183 8.13 5.70 -12.20
CA VAL A 183 7.33 6.41 -13.21
C VAL A 183 5.84 6.37 -12.89
N LEU A 184 5.32 5.20 -12.48
CA LEU A 184 3.91 5.07 -12.11
C LEU A 184 3.57 5.87 -10.86
N LEU A 185 4.39 5.81 -9.81
CA LEU A 185 4.14 6.56 -8.58
C LEU A 185 4.14 8.08 -8.82
N ARG A 186 5.11 8.57 -9.59
CA ARG A 186 5.20 9.98 -9.97
C ARG A 186 3.99 10.41 -10.81
N ALA A 187 3.55 9.57 -11.76
CA ALA A 187 2.35 9.82 -12.52
C ALA A 187 1.12 9.95 -11.61
N ARG A 188 0.93 9.03 -10.63
CA ARG A 188 -0.18 9.10 -9.67
C ARG A 188 -0.13 10.35 -8.80
N ALA A 189 1.04 10.81 -8.43
CA ALA A 189 1.19 12.05 -7.68
C ALA A 189 0.82 13.27 -8.53
N ILE A 190 1.41 13.40 -9.72
CA ILE A 190 1.29 14.58 -10.61
C ILE A 190 -0.15 14.74 -11.11
N GLU A 191 -0.74 13.70 -11.68
CA GLU A 191 -2.08 13.77 -12.31
C GLU A 191 -3.20 14.04 -11.30
N ASN A 192 -2.95 13.75 -10.02
CA ASN A 192 -3.91 13.90 -8.93
C ASN A 192 -3.58 15.08 -7.98
N GLY A 193 -2.43 15.71 -8.12
CA GLY A 193 -1.94 16.74 -7.21
C GLY A 193 -2.00 16.24 -5.76
N ALA A 194 -1.44 15.06 -5.50
CA ALA A 194 -1.52 14.38 -4.20
C ALA A 194 -0.17 13.78 -3.80
N TRP A 195 0.09 13.69 -2.51
CA TRP A 195 1.20 12.92 -1.98
C TRP A 195 0.99 11.43 -2.24
N VAL A 196 2.06 10.71 -2.55
CA VAL A 196 2.06 9.25 -2.65
C VAL A 196 3.05 8.68 -1.65
N ILE A 197 2.60 7.78 -0.77
CA ILE A 197 3.44 6.98 0.11
C ILE A 197 3.37 5.53 -0.34
N ALA A 198 4.50 4.99 -0.75
CA ALA A 198 4.63 3.66 -1.33
C ALA A 198 5.69 2.84 -0.58
N ALA A 199 5.34 2.36 0.62
CA ALA A 199 6.18 1.43 1.36
C ALA A 199 6.34 0.12 0.58
N ALA A 200 7.56 -0.38 0.42
CA ALA A 200 7.85 -1.52 -0.45
C ALA A 200 8.62 -2.65 0.23
N GLN A 201 8.29 -3.88 -0.15
CA GLN A 201 9.08 -5.07 0.18
C GLN A 201 10.38 -5.08 -0.60
N VAL A 202 11.48 -5.53 0.03
CA VAL A 202 12.82 -5.54 -0.57
C VAL A 202 13.50 -6.88 -0.36
N GLY A 203 14.26 -7.33 -1.38
CA GLY A 203 15.16 -8.47 -1.28
C GLY A 203 14.54 -9.82 -1.61
N LYS A 204 15.15 -10.89 -1.09
CA LYS A 204 14.72 -12.27 -1.30
C LYS A 204 13.95 -12.78 -0.08
N HIS A 205 12.73 -13.25 -0.31
CA HIS A 205 11.84 -13.77 0.72
C HIS A 205 11.93 -15.29 0.87
N GLU A 206 11.50 -15.81 2.01
CA GLU A 206 11.52 -17.26 2.33
C GLU A 206 10.66 -18.11 1.39
N ASP A 207 9.60 -17.54 0.79
CA ASP A 207 8.75 -18.22 -0.20
C ASP A 207 9.31 -18.19 -1.63
N GLY A 208 10.55 -17.72 -1.78
CA GLY A 208 11.30 -17.67 -3.04
C GLY A 208 11.09 -16.43 -3.88
N ARG A 209 10.14 -15.55 -3.52
CA ARG A 209 9.96 -14.26 -4.21
C ARG A 209 11.18 -13.36 -4.06
N LYS A 210 11.41 -12.53 -5.10
CA LYS A 210 12.34 -11.40 -5.05
C LYS A 210 11.56 -10.13 -5.35
N THR A 211 11.72 -9.13 -4.49
CA THR A 211 11.04 -7.84 -4.62
C THR A 211 12.02 -6.71 -4.87
N TRP A 212 11.52 -5.67 -5.53
CA TRP A 212 12.33 -4.58 -6.07
C TRP A 212 12.89 -3.64 -5.02
N GLY A 213 12.20 -3.44 -3.89
CA GLY A 213 12.56 -2.40 -2.94
C GLY A 213 12.04 -1.03 -3.36
N HIS A 214 12.87 -0.02 -3.15
CA HIS A 214 12.56 1.36 -3.51
C HIS A 214 11.25 1.86 -2.93
N GLY A 215 11.05 1.67 -1.60
CA GLY A 215 9.96 2.36 -0.92
C GLY A 215 10.11 3.86 -1.13
N MET A 216 9.04 4.54 -1.59
CA MET A 216 9.12 5.93 -2.02
C MET A 216 8.07 6.83 -1.37
N VAL A 217 8.44 8.10 -1.22
CA VAL A 217 7.50 9.19 -0.96
C VAL A 217 7.63 10.20 -2.10
N ILE A 218 6.51 10.50 -2.75
CA ILE A 218 6.45 11.39 -3.91
C ILE A 218 5.59 12.61 -3.54
N SER A 219 6.12 13.82 -3.84
CA SER A 219 5.40 15.09 -3.65
C SER A 219 4.24 15.24 -4.64
N PRO A 220 3.25 16.11 -4.37
CA PRO A 220 2.18 16.41 -5.32
C PRO A 220 2.65 16.98 -6.66
N TRP A 221 3.90 17.47 -6.71
CA TRP A 221 4.54 17.99 -7.93
C TRP A 221 5.35 16.92 -8.68
N GLY A 222 5.47 15.72 -8.10
CA GLY A 222 6.17 14.59 -8.71
C GLY A 222 7.64 14.45 -8.29
N ASP A 223 8.10 15.21 -7.29
CA ASP A 223 9.45 15.06 -6.78
C ASP A 223 9.56 13.80 -5.93
N VAL A 224 10.63 13.03 -6.11
CA VAL A 224 10.99 11.91 -5.24
C VAL A 224 11.62 12.50 -3.98
N VAL A 225 10.83 12.56 -2.89
CA VAL A 225 11.28 13.10 -1.59
C VAL A 225 12.07 12.06 -0.81
N LEU A 226 11.70 10.79 -0.95
CA LEU A 226 12.42 9.65 -0.40
C LEU A 226 12.44 8.52 -1.42
N ASP A 227 13.58 7.89 -1.56
CA ASP A 227 13.77 6.55 -2.16
C ASP A 227 14.64 5.72 -1.23
N GLN A 228 14.12 4.61 -0.70
CA GLN A 228 14.82 3.72 0.22
C GLN A 228 15.83 2.79 -0.47
N GLY A 229 15.85 2.75 -1.80
CA GLY A 229 16.73 1.87 -2.56
C GLY A 229 16.41 0.38 -2.39
N ASP A 230 17.38 -0.47 -2.70
CA ASP A 230 17.28 -1.93 -2.71
C ASP A 230 18.31 -2.65 -1.81
N ALA A 231 19.09 -1.91 -1.03
CA ALA A 231 20.17 -2.46 -0.21
C ALA A 231 19.69 -3.34 0.97
N GLY A 232 18.43 -3.24 1.35
CA GLY A 232 17.81 -4.03 2.43
C GLY A 232 16.70 -3.30 3.16
N PRO A 233 16.10 -3.94 4.19
CA PRO A 233 15.05 -3.33 4.99
C PRO A 233 15.54 -2.08 5.72
N THR A 234 14.78 -0.99 5.62
CA THR A 234 15.03 0.26 6.35
C THR A 234 13.72 0.86 6.85
N THR A 235 13.83 1.78 7.81
CA THR A 235 12.74 2.63 8.28
C THR A 235 13.26 4.06 8.30
N ASP A 236 12.72 4.89 7.43
CA ASP A 236 13.15 6.26 7.22
C ASP A 236 12.02 7.23 7.53
N LEU A 237 12.39 8.44 7.93
CA LEU A 237 11.47 9.52 8.27
C LEU A 237 11.33 10.50 7.12
N VAL A 238 10.10 10.92 6.87
CA VAL A 238 9.78 12.03 5.97
C VAL A 238 8.75 12.93 6.61
N GLN A 239 9.00 14.22 6.59
CA GLN A 239 7.99 15.23 6.94
C GLN A 239 7.16 15.56 5.69
N ILE A 240 5.84 15.46 5.79
CA ILE A 240 4.89 15.76 4.72
C ILE A 240 4.09 16.99 5.09
N ASP A 241 4.04 17.98 4.17
CA ASP A 241 3.13 19.11 4.23
C ASP A 241 1.97 18.91 3.26
N LEU A 242 0.79 18.56 3.79
CA LEU A 242 -0.41 18.31 2.98
C LEU A 242 -0.93 19.57 2.25
N THR A 243 -0.51 20.77 2.67
CA THR A 243 -0.90 22.02 1.97
C THR A 243 -0.29 22.12 0.58
N LEU A 244 0.81 21.40 0.31
CA LEU A 244 1.42 21.33 -1.02
C LEU A 244 0.49 20.64 -2.04
N ALA A 245 -0.36 19.72 -1.61
CA ALA A 245 -1.38 19.14 -2.48
C ALA A 245 -2.41 20.19 -2.93
N ASP A 246 -2.86 21.02 -1.99
CA ASP A 246 -3.79 22.12 -2.29
C ASP A 246 -3.12 23.18 -3.19
N ALA A 247 -1.84 23.46 -2.97
CA ALA A 247 -1.07 24.39 -3.81
C ALA A 247 -0.90 23.86 -5.25
N ALA A 248 -0.54 22.58 -5.40
CA ALA A 248 -0.41 21.94 -6.71
C ALA A 248 -1.73 21.97 -7.48
N ARG A 249 -2.85 21.65 -6.83
CA ARG A 249 -4.18 21.69 -7.44
C ARG A 249 -4.66 23.07 -7.82
N ARG A 250 -4.27 24.11 -7.06
CA ARG A 250 -4.56 25.51 -7.46
C ARG A 250 -3.77 25.92 -8.69
N GLN A 251 -2.51 25.48 -8.81
CA GLN A 251 -1.65 25.81 -9.98
C GLN A 251 -2.05 25.02 -11.23
N LEU A 252 -2.40 23.75 -11.08
CA LEU A 252 -2.83 22.86 -12.15
C LEU A 252 -4.17 22.20 -11.78
N PRO A 253 -5.32 22.88 -11.99
CA PRO A 253 -6.62 22.38 -11.58
C PRO A 253 -7.19 21.29 -12.51
N SER A 254 -6.37 20.33 -12.92
CA SER A 254 -6.72 19.26 -13.86
C SER A 254 -7.88 18.39 -13.38
N LEU A 255 -8.07 18.27 -12.05
CA LEU A 255 -9.19 17.52 -11.46
C LEU A 255 -10.55 18.12 -11.77
N SER A 256 -10.63 19.46 -11.95
CA SER A 256 -11.87 20.16 -12.33
C SER A 256 -12.00 20.36 -13.84
N HIS A 257 -10.95 20.07 -14.61
CA HIS A 257 -10.95 20.20 -16.07
C HIS A 257 -11.34 18.91 -16.79
N ASP A 258 -11.70 17.84 -16.07
CA ASP A 258 -12.18 16.60 -16.67
C ASP A 258 -13.37 16.86 -17.59
N ARG A 259 -13.38 16.19 -18.74
CA ARG A 259 -14.47 16.21 -19.72
C ARG A 259 -14.85 14.79 -20.08
N SER A 260 -16.15 14.56 -20.18
CA SER A 260 -16.62 13.34 -20.86
C SER A 260 -16.34 13.44 -22.34
N PHE A 261 -15.96 12.34 -22.96
CA PHE A 261 -15.72 12.24 -24.39
C PHE A 261 -16.27 10.92 -24.94
N GLY A 262 -16.68 10.92 -26.19
CA GLY A 262 -17.03 9.70 -26.93
C GLY A 262 -15.83 9.18 -27.70
N LEU A 263 -15.72 7.86 -27.86
CA LEU A 263 -14.76 7.23 -28.77
C LEU A 263 -15.44 7.04 -30.14
N ILE A 264 -14.78 7.48 -31.22
CA ILE A 264 -15.25 7.34 -32.59
C ILE A 264 -14.27 6.44 -33.33
N GLY A 265 -14.77 5.47 -34.11
CA GLY A 265 -13.96 4.62 -34.98
C GLY A 265 -13.35 3.39 -34.28
N ALA A 266 -13.98 2.86 -33.25
CA ALA A 266 -13.62 1.57 -32.63
C ALA A 266 -14.34 0.40 -33.34
#